data_f6ae7233dab36fac507b1714a2ec2441
#
_entry.id   f6ae7233dab36fac507b1714a2ec2441
#
_cell.length_a   1.000
_cell.length_b   1.000
_cell.length_c   1.000
_cell.angle_alpha   90.00
_cell.angle_beta   90.00
_cell.angle_gamma   90.00
#
_symmetry.space_group_name_H-M   'P 1'
#
loop_
_entity.id
_entity.type
_entity.pdbx_description
1 polymer ?
#
loop_
_entity_poly.entity_id
_entity_poly.type
_entity_poly.pdbx_seq_one_letter_code
_entity_poly.pdbx_strand_id
1 'polypeptide(L)' 'QDRIRVNAVAPGVIATPIHDAHTAPELLARLATAIPMGRLGTAEECAGAVLFLASEDMASYVTGQIIEVNGGSVMP' A
#
# COMPACT_ATOMS: atom_id res chain seq x y z
N GLN A 1 6.34 18.95 19.67
CA GLN A 1 6.02 19.21 21.07
C GLN A 1 5.50 17.99 21.78
N ASP A 2 4.40 17.42 21.28
CA ASP A 2 3.85 16.22 21.90
C ASP A 2 4.49 14.95 21.36
N ARG A 3 5.45 15.08 20.45
CA ARG A 3 6.13 13.96 19.81
C ARG A 3 5.18 12.98 19.14
N ILE A 4 4.11 13.51 18.60
CA ILE A 4 3.13 12.71 17.87
C ILE A 4 3.37 12.87 16.39
N ARG A 5 3.52 11.75 15.68
CA ARG A 5 3.60 11.73 14.24
C ARG A 5 2.31 11.15 13.67
N VAL A 6 1.81 11.73 12.59
CA VAL A 6 0.61 11.25 11.92
C VAL A 6 0.93 11.06 10.45
N ASN A 7 0.84 9.84 9.99
CA ASN A 7 1.07 9.47 8.60
C ASN A 7 -0.04 8.51 8.15
N ALA A 8 -0.11 8.28 6.86
CA ALA A 8 -1.10 7.39 6.28
C ALA A 8 -0.47 6.52 5.21
N VAL A 9 -1.08 5.36 4.97
CA VAL A 9 -0.75 4.47 3.86
C VAL A 9 -1.97 4.39 2.96
N ALA A 10 -1.76 4.60 1.66
CA ALA A 10 -2.82 4.51 0.67
C ALA A 10 -2.55 3.29 -0.22
N PRO A 11 -3.15 2.13 0.08
CA PRO A 11 -2.94 0.93 -0.73
C PRO A 11 -3.68 1.03 -2.06
N GLY A 12 -3.09 0.41 -3.09
CA GLY A 12 -3.76 0.22 -4.36
C GLY A 12 -4.55 -1.08 -4.37
N VAL A 13 -4.46 -1.85 -5.48
CA VAL A 13 -5.15 -3.13 -5.58
C VAL A 13 -4.30 -4.20 -4.89
N ILE A 14 -4.82 -4.73 -3.80
CA ILE A 14 -4.12 -5.69 -2.96
C ILE A 14 -4.84 -7.03 -3.03
N ALA A 15 -4.09 -8.10 -3.24
CA ALA A 15 -4.62 -9.46 -3.26
C ALA A 15 -5.00 -9.85 -1.83
N THR A 16 -6.30 -9.98 -1.57
CA THR A 16 -6.83 -10.34 -0.27
C THR A 16 -7.94 -11.39 -0.45
N PRO A 17 -8.32 -12.12 0.59
CA PRO A 17 -9.43 -13.07 0.49
C PRO A 17 -10.74 -12.45 0.01
N ILE A 18 -10.98 -11.17 0.27
CA ILE A 18 -12.17 -10.48 -0.21
C ILE A 18 -12.18 -10.44 -1.74
N HIS A 19 -11.04 -10.11 -2.36
CA HIS A 19 -10.94 -10.11 -3.82
C HIS A 19 -11.10 -11.51 -4.39
N ASP A 20 -10.51 -12.53 -3.74
CA ASP A 20 -10.66 -13.91 -4.19
C ASP A 20 -12.12 -14.36 -4.15
N ALA A 21 -12.88 -13.92 -3.14
CA ALA A 21 -14.28 -14.34 -2.97
C ALA A 21 -15.26 -13.55 -3.82
N HIS A 22 -14.96 -12.28 -4.15
CA HIS A 22 -15.94 -11.35 -4.73
C HIS A 22 -15.53 -10.75 -6.06
N THR A 23 -14.32 -11.01 -6.54
CA THR A 23 -13.83 -10.44 -7.79
C THR A 23 -13.43 -11.57 -8.74
N ALA A 24 -13.91 -11.49 -9.99
CA ALA A 24 -13.58 -12.50 -10.99
C ALA A 24 -12.08 -12.54 -11.28
N PRO A 25 -11.49 -13.74 -11.45
CA PRO A 25 -10.05 -13.84 -11.76
C PRO A 25 -9.64 -13.06 -13.00
N GLU A 26 -10.48 -13.01 -14.03
CA GLU A 26 -10.20 -12.27 -15.26
C GLU A 26 -10.09 -10.77 -14.99
N LEU A 27 -10.91 -10.24 -14.11
CA LEU A 27 -10.84 -8.83 -13.74
C LEU A 27 -9.57 -8.54 -12.95
N LEU A 28 -9.19 -9.42 -12.02
CA LEU A 28 -7.94 -9.26 -11.28
C LEU A 28 -6.74 -9.27 -12.22
N ALA A 29 -6.74 -10.16 -13.22
CA ALA A 29 -5.68 -10.20 -14.20
C ALA A 29 -5.59 -8.91 -15.02
N ARG A 30 -6.71 -8.32 -15.39
CA ARG A 30 -6.72 -7.03 -16.09
C ARG A 30 -6.20 -5.90 -15.22
N LEU A 31 -6.60 -5.89 -13.95
CA LEU A 31 -6.11 -4.88 -13.02
C LEU A 31 -4.60 -4.98 -12.88
N ALA A 32 -4.08 -6.20 -12.79
CA ALA A 32 -2.63 -6.41 -12.69
C ALA A 32 -1.89 -5.87 -13.91
N THR A 33 -2.43 -6.07 -15.12
CA THR A 33 -1.77 -5.58 -16.34
C THR A 33 -1.77 -4.05 -16.43
N ALA A 34 -2.72 -3.39 -15.77
CA ALA A 34 -2.78 -1.92 -15.76
C ALA A 34 -1.83 -1.30 -14.73
N ILE A 35 -1.27 -2.09 -13.83
CA ILE A 35 -0.33 -1.62 -12.82
C ILE A 35 1.09 -1.66 -13.40
N PRO A 36 1.87 -0.55 -13.31
CA PRO A 36 3.23 -0.55 -13.85
C PRO A 36 4.12 -1.70 -13.39
N MET A 37 4.02 -2.12 -12.13
CA MET A 37 4.78 -3.28 -11.66
C MET A 37 4.22 -4.61 -12.14
N GLY A 38 3.06 -4.62 -12.79
CA GLY A 38 2.52 -5.79 -13.45
C GLY A 38 1.89 -6.83 -12.55
N ARG A 39 1.62 -6.49 -11.29
CA ARG A 39 1.00 -7.41 -10.34
C ARG A 39 0.25 -6.65 -9.26
N LEU A 40 -0.64 -7.37 -8.59
CA LEU A 40 -1.29 -6.85 -7.39
C LEU A 40 -0.29 -6.82 -6.24
N GLY A 41 -0.53 -5.96 -5.28
CA GLY A 41 0.25 -5.95 -4.05
C GLY A 41 -0.20 -7.04 -3.09
N THR A 42 0.59 -7.29 -2.06
CA THR A 42 0.25 -8.21 -0.99
C THR A 42 -0.03 -7.44 0.29
N ALA A 43 -0.78 -8.08 1.20
CA ALA A 43 -1.04 -7.49 2.51
C ALA A 43 0.28 -7.22 3.26
N GLU A 44 1.27 -8.10 3.12
CA GLU A 44 2.58 -7.93 3.73
C GLU A 44 3.31 -6.71 3.21
N GLU A 45 3.13 -6.38 1.94
CA GLU A 45 3.74 -5.18 1.35
C GLU A 45 3.14 -3.91 1.94
N CYS A 46 1.84 -3.89 2.20
CA CYS A 46 1.21 -2.78 2.90
C CYS A 46 1.67 -2.72 4.36
N ALA A 47 1.77 -3.87 5.03
CA ALA A 47 2.23 -3.94 6.40
C ALA A 47 3.64 -3.39 6.55
N GLY A 48 4.52 -3.63 5.57
CA GLY A 48 5.88 -3.09 5.58
C GLY A 48 5.89 -1.57 5.65
N ALA A 49 5.03 -0.90 4.89
CA ALA A 49 4.93 0.55 4.91
C ALA A 49 4.42 1.05 6.26
N VAL A 50 3.42 0.38 6.84
CA VAL A 50 2.88 0.74 8.16
C VAL A 50 3.96 0.57 9.23
N LEU A 51 4.69 -0.54 9.21
CA LEU A 51 5.75 -0.80 10.18
C LEU A 51 6.87 0.25 10.07
N PHE A 52 7.25 0.62 8.86
CA PHE A 52 8.24 1.68 8.66
C PHE A 52 7.77 2.98 9.32
N LEU A 53 6.54 3.40 9.04
CA LEU A 53 6.02 4.67 9.58
C LEU A 53 5.86 4.61 11.10
N ALA A 54 5.57 3.45 11.66
CA ALA A 54 5.41 3.28 13.10
C ALA A 54 6.76 3.21 13.82
N SER A 55 7.84 2.96 13.11
CA SER A 55 9.16 2.80 13.73
C SER A 55 9.78 4.14 14.09
N GLU A 56 10.05 4.36 15.36
CA GLU A 56 10.79 5.55 15.81
C GLU A 56 12.19 5.59 15.20
N ASP A 57 12.85 4.45 15.11
CA ASP A 57 14.22 4.40 14.60
C ASP A 57 14.31 4.76 13.11
N MET A 58 13.31 4.34 12.33
CA MET A 58 13.37 4.51 10.88
C MET A 58 12.60 5.73 10.38
N ALA A 59 11.60 6.20 11.10
CA ALA A 59 10.72 7.26 10.64
C ALA A 59 10.52 8.38 11.64
N SER A 60 11.48 8.60 12.54
CA SER A 60 11.33 9.60 13.61
C SER A 60 11.16 11.03 13.09
N TYR A 61 11.62 11.31 11.87
CA TYR A 61 11.52 12.64 11.26
C TYR A 61 10.46 12.70 10.14
N VAL A 62 9.55 11.71 10.11
CA VAL A 62 8.51 11.60 9.07
C VAL A 62 7.15 11.83 9.69
N THR A 63 6.47 12.88 9.27
CA THR A 63 5.10 13.14 9.69
C THR A 63 4.35 13.88 8.58
N GLY A 64 3.04 13.77 8.55
CA GLY A 64 2.20 14.42 7.56
C GLY A 64 2.30 13.79 6.18
N GLN A 65 2.78 12.55 6.06
CA GLN A 65 2.99 11.92 4.77
C GLN A 65 1.94 10.84 4.48
N ILE A 66 1.66 10.69 3.19
CA ILE A 66 0.86 9.57 2.69
C ILE A 66 1.76 8.76 1.78
N ILE A 67 1.96 7.48 2.12
CA ILE A 67 2.75 6.57 1.30
C ILE A 67 1.81 5.74 0.44
N GLU A 68 1.98 5.86 -0.88
CA GLU A 68 1.21 5.08 -1.85
C GLU A 68 1.84 3.70 -1.99
N VAL A 69 1.05 2.64 -1.79
CA VAL A 69 1.51 1.26 -1.97
C VAL A 69 0.67 0.66 -3.08
N ASN A 70 0.99 0.99 -4.32
CA ASN A 70 0.12 0.72 -5.47
C ASN A 70 0.85 0.22 -6.72
N GLY A 71 2.12 -0.15 -6.60
CA GLY A 71 2.89 -0.65 -7.75
C GLY A 71 3.07 0.36 -8.88
N GLY A 72 2.85 1.64 -8.61
CA GLY A 72 2.99 2.71 -9.58
C GLY A 72 1.68 3.10 -10.28
N SER A 73 0.53 2.56 -9.85
CA SER A 73 -0.76 2.89 -10.46
C SER A 73 -1.05 4.38 -10.43
N VAL A 74 -0.65 5.05 -9.35
CA VAL A 74 -0.72 6.50 -9.19
C VAL A 74 0.65 6.98 -8.77
N MET A 75 1.18 7.96 -9.48
CA MET A 75 2.48 8.56 -9.18
C MET A 75 2.27 10.06 -8.97
N PRO A 76 1.97 10.48 -7.73
CA PRO A 76 1.73 11.89 -7.43
C PRO A 76 2.98 12.75 -7.62
#